data_5e555674f2781d452130f6e742f7837b
#
_entry.id   5e555674f2781d452130f6e742f7837b
#
_cell.length_a   1.000
_cell.length_b   1.000
_cell.length_c   1.000
_cell.angle_alpha   90.00
_cell.angle_beta   90.00
_cell.angle_gamma   90.00
#
_symmetry.space_group_name_H-M   'P 1'
#
loop_
_entity.id
_entity.type
_entity.pdbx_description
1 polymer ?
#
loop_
_entity_poly.entity_id
_entity_poly.type
_entity_poly.pdbx_seq_one_letter_code
_entity_poly.pdbx_strand_id
1 'polypeptide(L)'
;SSAASDVYKRQVDEYAGLVSCTVEMADVTRPYDVAVIDEIQMIADPQRGFAWTHAVLGLPAKELHLCGEASTVPLIQHLAKLCGDDLHVHNYERLTPLHVAPHSLYGDLGKVQRGDCIVAFKRSTIFRLKEQIEARTGLQCALAYGALPPETKSEQAKLFNAGKLDVMVASDAIGMGLNLRIKRVIFDTLSKWNGTETVPLSLSQIKQIAGRAGRYGTSRDASPHGLVLTRHEDEMDILRAALAAPVRSVTHALIQPSKQKLESLSFLLPRSRPKEAVRNVLQENSMSSLLEEFHAMADLDAGIFAISDFVSQQAISALIEHRGCGLLTHAEKETWSNTPVNVRDERAMAWVGNAIEKYARGLSLIHI
;
A
#
# COMPACT_ATOMS: atom_id res chain seq x y z
N SER A 1 -3.18 -5.62 -29.22
CA SER A 1 -3.34 -4.32 -28.51
C SER A 1 -3.52 -4.62 -27.03
N SER A 2 -2.57 -4.21 -26.20
CA SER A 2 -2.66 -4.34 -24.76
C SER A 2 -3.63 -3.27 -24.23
N ALA A 3 -4.80 -3.65 -23.76
CA ALA A 3 -5.64 -2.77 -22.97
C ALA A 3 -5.09 -2.79 -21.53
N ALA A 4 -4.32 -1.77 -21.16
CA ALA A 4 -4.01 -1.51 -19.76
C ALA A 4 -5.22 -0.77 -19.18
N SER A 5 -5.94 -1.40 -18.24
CA SER A 5 -6.95 -0.69 -17.48
C SER A 5 -6.24 0.12 -16.39
N ASP A 6 -6.25 1.43 -16.54
CA ASP A 6 -5.81 2.34 -15.51
C ASP A 6 -6.95 2.52 -14.50
N VAL A 7 -6.64 2.68 -13.22
CA VAL A 7 -7.59 2.88 -12.11
C VAL A 7 -8.60 4.00 -12.41
N TYR A 8 -8.26 4.92 -13.30
CA TYR A 8 -9.10 6.05 -13.72
C TYR A 8 -9.90 5.80 -14.99
N LYS A 9 -9.66 4.72 -15.73
CA LYS A 9 -10.43 4.34 -16.91
C LYS A 9 -11.23 3.09 -16.60
N ARG A 10 -12.45 3.25 -16.14
CA ARG A 10 -13.40 2.19 -15.80
C ARG A 10 -13.92 1.35 -16.99
N GLN A 11 -13.28 1.42 -18.14
CA GLN A 11 -13.61 0.58 -19.28
C GLN A 11 -12.59 -0.53 -19.39
N VAL A 12 -12.93 -1.69 -18.82
CA VAL A 12 -12.26 -2.94 -19.15
C VAL A 12 -12.86 -3.40 -20.48
N ASP A 13 -12.02 -3.56 -21.49
CA ASP A 13 -12.42 -4.25 -22.70
C ASP A 13 -12.67 -5.72 -22.33
N GLU A 14 -13.91 -6.17 -22.38
CA GLU A 14 -14.32 -7.54 -22.03
C GLU A 14 -13.55 -8.60 -22.85
N TYR A 15 -13.00 -8.21 -23.98
CA TYR A 15 -12.26 -9.08 -24.90
C TYR A 15 -10.74 -8.88 -24.85
N ALA A 16 -10.23 -8.08 -23.91
CA ALA A 16 -8.80 -7.89 -23.77
C ALA A 16 -8.09 -9.20 -23.39
N GLY A 17 -7.14 -9.65 -24.21
CA GLY A 17 -6.32 -10.82 -23.92
C GLY A 17 -5.32 -10.61 -22.78
N LEU A 18 -5.05 -9.34 -22.40
CA LEU A 18 -4.17 -8.95 -21.29
C LEU A 18 -4.83 -7.84 -20.50
N VAL A 19 -4.96 -8.04 -19.19
CA VAL A 19 -5.47 -7.03 -18.25
C VAL A 19 -4.35 -6.67 -17.28
N SER A 20 -4.15 -5.37 -17.03
CA SER A 20 -3.25 -4.85 -15.99
C SER A 20 -4.03 -3.89 -15.11
N CYS A 21 -4.02 -4.14 -13.82
CA CYS A 21 -4.77 -3.36 -12.83
C CYS A 21 -4.01 -3.31 -11.50
N THR A 22 -4.48 -2.48 -10.56
CA THR A 22 -4.06 -2.61 -9.16
C THR A 22 -4.69 -3.85 -8.54
N VAL A 23 -4.07 -4.38 -7.50
CA VAL A 23 -4.52 -5.62 -6.85
C VAL A 23 -5.96 -5.54 -6.34
N GLU A 24 -6.41 -4.35 -5.89
CA GLU A 24 -7.78 -4.12 -5.43
C GLU A 24 -8.83 -4.23 -6.54
N MET A 25 -8.38 -4.11 -7.80
CA MET A 25 -9.25 -4.19 -8.98
C MET A 25 -9.18 -5.55 -9.67
N ALA A 26 -8.47 -6.51 -9.07
CA ALA A 26 -8.39 -7.87 -9.61
C ALA A 26 -9.79 -8.52 -9.64
N ASP A 27 -10.20 -8.97 -10.82
CA ASP A 27 -11.50 -9.62 -10.99
C ASP A 27 -11.37 -11.12 -10.70
N VAL A 28 -11.86 -11.53 -9.55
CA VAL A 28 -11.84 -12.93 -9.08
C VAL A 28 -13.02 -13.75 -9.61
N THR A 29 -13.87 -13.18 -10.44
CA THR A 29 -15.04 -13.88 -11.03
C THR A 29 -14.75 -14.43 -12.43
N ARG A 30 -13.68 -13.93 -13.07
CA ARG A 30 -13.27 -14.27 -14.43
C ARG A 30 -12.12 -15.28 -14.43
N PRO A 31 -12.18 -16.36 -15.22
CA PRO A 31 -11.05 -17.29 -15.35
C PRO A 31 -9.90 -16.68 -16.15
N TYR A 32 -8.68 -17.05 -15.77
CA TYR A 32 -7.43 -16.65 -16.42
C TYR A 32 -6.58 -17.87 -16.74
N ASP A 33 -5.83 -17.84 -17.85
CA ASP A 33 -4.80 -18.85 -18.10
C ASP A 33 -3.60 -18.61 -17.18
N VAL A 34 -3.16 -17.35 -17.08
CA VAL A 34 -2.04 -16.93 -16.23
C VAL A 34 -2.41 -15.64 -15.49
N ALA A 35 -2.14 -15.60 -14.19
CA ALA A 35 -2.21 -14.38 -13.41
C ALA A 35 -0.87 -14.10 -12.73
N VAL A 36 -0.48 -12.83 -12.63
CA VAL A 36 0.75 -12.39 -11.98
C VAL A 36 0.41 -11.37 -10.89
N ILE A 37 0.82 -11.66 -9.66
CA ILE A 37 0.70 -10.75 -8.53
C ILE A 37 2.09 -10.27 -8.15
N ASP A 38 2.34 -8.97 -8.28
CA ASP A 38 3.61 -8.35 -7.93
C ASP A 38 3.62 -7.87 -6.47
N GLU A 39 4.83 -7.71 -5.90
CA GLU A 39 5.07 -7.23 -4.52
C GLU A 39 4.29 -8.05 -3.47
N ILE A 40 4.36 -9.39 -3.55
CA ILE A 40 3.57 -10.29 -2.67
C ILE A 40 3.81 -10.07 -1.17
N GLN A 41 4.94 -9.49 -0.75
CA GLN A 41 5.18 -9.13 0.66
C GLN A 41 4.16 -8.12 1.20
N MET A 42 3.47 -7.40 0.30
CA MET A 42 2.38 -6.49 0.68
C MET A 42 1.16 -7.21 1.26
N ILE A 43 1.10 -8.54 1.19
CA ILE A 43 0.05 -9.35 1.84
C ILE A 43 -0.03 -9.11 3.37
N ALA A 44 1.07 -8.62 3.97
CA ALA A 44 1.14 -8.25 5.38
C ALA A 44 1.02 -6.74 5.63
N ASP A 45 0.70 -5.93 4.61
CA ASP A 45 0.51 -4.49 4.80
C ASP A 45 -0.76 -4.21 5.62
N PRO A 46 -0.67 -3.49 6.77
CA PRO A 46 -1.80 -3.31 7.68
C PRO A 46 -3.05 -2.69 7.06
N GLN A 47 -2.91 -1.91 6.01
CA GLN A 47 -4.01 -1.18 5.38
C GLN A 47 -4.52 -1.86 4.11
N ARG A 48 -3.62 -2.45 3.32
CA ARG A 48 -3.92 -2.92 1.97
C ARG A 48 -3.71 -4.43 1.78
N GLY A 49 -3.08 -5.12 2.74
CA GLY A 49 -2.69 -6.52 2.60
C GLY A 49 -3.85 -7.47 2.26
N PHE A 50 -5.05 -7.14 2.72
CA PHE A 50 -6.26 -7.89 2.39
C PHE A 50 -6.50 -8.06 0.88
N ALA A 51 -6.09 -7.08 0.06
CA ALA A 51 -6.28 -7.16 -1.38
C ALA A 51 -5.35 -8.22 -2.01
N TRP A 52 -4.10 -8.33 -1.52
CA TRP A 52 -3.19 -9.42 -1.93
C TRP A 52 -3.70 -10.77 -1.49
N THR A 53 -4.18 -10.90 -0.25
CA THR A 53 -4.80 -12.15 0.23
C THR A 53 -6.00 -12.53 -0.63
N HIS A 54 -6.87 -11.56 -0.93
CA HIS A 54 -8.04 -11.79 -1.78
C HIS A 54 -7.65 -12.25 -3.19
N ALA A 55 -6.62 -11.64 -3.78
CA ALA A 55 -6.14 -12.02 -5.10
C ALA A 55 -5.48 -13.41 -5.09
N VAL A 56 -4.63 -13.72 -4.09
CA VAL A 56 -3.97 -15.04 -3.97
C VAL A 56 -4.99 -16.16 -3.82
N LEU A 57 -6.00 -15.99 -2.97
CA LEU A 57 -6.99 -17.02 -2.67
C LEU A 57 -8.16 -17.05 -3.65
N GLY A 58 -8.39 -15.96 -4.38
CA GLY A 58 -9.63 -15.78 -5.16
C GLY A 58 -9.46 -15.81 -6.68
N LEU A 59 -8.26 -15.57 -7.22
CA LEU A 59 -8.08 -15.55 -8.67
C LEU A 59 -8.19 -16.96 -9.28
N PRO A 60 -9.18 -17.22 -10.15
CA PRO A 60 -9.33 -18.53 -10.80
C PRO A 60 -8.37 -18.62 -12.00
N ALA A 61 -7.08 -18.76 -11.73
CA ALA A 61 -6.03 -18.88 -12.73
C ALA A 61 -5.51 -20.32 -12.81
N LYS A 62 -5.15 -20.77 -14.02
CA LYS A 62 -4.50 -22.08 -14.19
C LYS A 62 -3.07 -22.05 -13.63
N GLU A 63 -2.38 -20.90 -13.81
CA GLU A 63 -1.06 -20.62 -13.27
C GLU A 63 -1.08 -19.26 -12.56
N LEU A 64 -0.65 -19.24 -11.30
CA LEU A 64 -0.55 -18.02 -10.50
C LEU A 64 0.92 -17.76 -10.16
N HIS A 65 1.47 -16.67 -10.70
CA HIS A 65 2.83 -16.25 -10.43
C HIS A 65 2.86 -15.15 -9.38
N LEU A 66 3.58 -15.40 -8.28
CA LEU A 66 3.75 -14.45 -7.19
C LEU A 66 5.18 -13.91 -7.22
N CYS A 67 5.33 -12.60 -7.38
CA CYS A 67 6.63 -11.93 -7.43
C CYS A 67 6.84 -11.10 -6.17
N GLY A 68 8.03 -11.18 -5.54
CA GLY A 68 8.35 -10.37 -4.37
C GLY A 68 9.49 -10.91 -3.53
N GLU A 69 9.45 -10.62 -2.24
CA GLU A 69 10.51 -10.96 -1.29
C GLU A 69 10.42 -12.41 -0.81
N ALA A 70 11.57 -13.07 -0.66
CA ALA A 70 11.65 -14.43 -0.13
C ALA A 70 11.11 -14.57 1.30
N SER A 71 10.96 -13.46 2.03
CA SER A 71 10.35 -13.41 3.37
C SER A 71 8.92 -13.92 3.42
N THR A 72 8.21 -13.93 2.27
CA THR A 72 6.81 -14.39 2.16
C THR A 72 6.69 -15.88 1.88
N VAL A 73 7.75 -16.55 1.47
CA VAL A 73 7.71 -17.96 1.04
C VAL A 73 7.06 -18.88 2.09
N PRO A 74 7.40 -18.79 3.41
CA PRO A 74 6.77 -19.68 4.40
C PRO A 74 5.24 -19.49 4.48
N LEU A 75 4.75 -18.26 4.40
CA LEU A 75 3.32 -17.96 4.41
C LEU A 75 2.65 -18.50 3.13
N ILE A 76 3.23 -18.25 1.96
CA ILE A 76 2.69 -18.73 0.69
C ILE A 76 2.67 -20.26 0.61
N GLN A 77 3.69 -20.95 1.15
CA GLN A 77 3.69 -22.40 1.27
C GLN A 77 2.50 -22.91 2.09
N HIS A 78 2.18 -22.20 3.19
CA HIS A 78 1.04 -22.57 4.01
C HIS A 78 -0.29 -22.32 3.27
N LEU A 79 -0.44 -21.18 2.61
CA LEU A 79 -1.65 -20.85 1.84
C LEU A 79 -1.85 -21.83 0.68
N ALA A 80 -0.81 -22.16 -0.08
CA ALA A 80 -0.88 -23.15 -1.16
C ALA A 80 -1.32 -24.51 -0.65
N LYS A 81 -0.76 -24.95 0.50
CA LYS A 81 -1.20 -26.20 1.14
C LYS A 81 -2.67 -26.18 1.55
N LEU A 82 -3.18 -25.06 2.06
CA LEU A 82 -4.60 -24.92 2.40
C LEU A 82 -5.50 -24.99 1.16
N CYS A 83 -5.05 -24.43 0.04
CA CYS A 83 -5.79 -24.46 -1.23
C CYS A 83 -5.66 -25.83 -1.95
N GLY A 84 -4.68 -26.65 -1.57
CA GLY A 84 -4.36 -27.89 -2.29
C GLY A 84 -3.56 -27.64 -3.58
N ASP A 85 -2.88 -26.50 -3.69
CA ASP A 85 -2.11 -26.11 -4.86
C ASP A 85 -0.63 -26.55 -4.74
N ASP A 86 -0.04 -26.87 -5.87
CA ASP A 86 1.40 -27.11 -5.98
C ASP A 86 2.17 -25.79 -6.03
N LEU A 87 3.23 -25.65 -5.23
CA LEU A 87 4.06 -24.45 -5.19
C LEU A 87 5.49 -24.73 -5.65
N HIS A 88 5.93 -23.98 -6.67
CA HIS A 88 7.31 -23.97 -7.13
C HIS A 88 7.99 -22.64 -6.77
N VAL A 89 9.10 -22.68 -6.02
CA VAL A 89 9.83 -21.49 -5.59
C VAL A 89 11.07 -21.28 -6.44
N HIS A 90 11.14 -20.15 -7.13
CA HIS A 90 12.29 -19.72 -7.91
C HIS A 90 12.98 -18.55 -7.24
N ASN A 91 14.24 -18.72 -6.86
CA ASN A 91 15.05 -17.66 -6.26
C ASN A 91 15.88 -16.96 -7.34
N TYR A 92 15.76 -15.63 -7.39
CA TYR A 92 16.52 -14.77 -8.29
C TYR A 92 17.40 -13.82 -7.50
N GLU A 93 18.66 -13.75 -7.87
CA GLU A 93 19.55 -12.74 -7.32
C GLU A 93 19.47 -11.45 -8.13
N ARG A 94 19.70 -10.34 -7.44
CA ARG A 94 19.72 -9.03 -8.06
C ARG A 94 20.91 -8.93 -9.02
N LEU A 95 20.64 -8.65 -10.30
CA LEU A 95 21.68 -8.57 -11.36
C LEU A 95 22.65 -7.40 -11.16
N THR A 96 22.20 -6.29 -10.58
CA THR A 96 23.03 -5.13 -10.28
C THR A 96 23.22 -5.02 -8.76
N PRO A 97 24.42 -5.21 -8.21
CA PRO A 97 24.66 -5.09 -6.77
C PRO A 97 24.27 -3.70 -6.24
N LEU A 98 23.78 -3.66 -5.00
CA LEU A 98 23.46 -2.44 -4.29
C LEU A 98 24.52 -2.20 -3.22
N HIS A 99 25.19 -1.04 -3.25
CA HIS A 99 26.20 -0.67 -2.29
C HIS A 99 25.82 0.59 -1.54
N VAL A 100 26.15 0.62 -0.25
CA VAL A 100 26.07 1.86 0.52
C VAL A 100 27.33 2.67 0.21
N ALA A 101 27.16 3.94 -0.13
CA ALA A 101 28.29 4.84 -0.34
C ALA A 101 29.14 4.98 0.94
N PRO A 102 30.44 5.25 0.84
CA PRO A 102 31.28 5.40 2.03
C PRO A 102 30.85 6.60 2.89
N HIS A 103 30.34 7.65 2.29
CA HIS A 103 29.95 8.90 2.94
C HIS A 103 28.60 9.40 2.45
N SER A 104 27.95 10.21 3.27
CA SER A 104 26.75 10.97 2.94
C SER A 104 27.05 12.17 2.02
N LEU A 105 26.04 12.99 1.74
CA LEU A 105 26.25 14.30 1.13
C LEU A 105 26.82 15.34 2.12
N TYR A 106 26.90 15.05 3.42
CA TYR A 106 27.24 16.00 4.50
C TYR A 106 26.34 17.24 4.50
N GLY A 107 25.04 17.08 4.13
CA GLY A 107 24.08 18.16 4.00
C GLY A 107 24.26 19.02 2.74
N ASP A 108 25.32 18.82 1.97
CA ASP A 108 25.66 19.63 0.80
C ASP A 108 24.96 19.14 -0.47
N LEU A 109 23.90 19.84 -0.86
CA LEU A 109 23.16 19.56 -2.09
C LEU A 109 23.95 19.94 -3.38
N GLY A 110 25.07 20.64 -3.28
CA GLY A 110 25.96 20.86 -4.40
C GLY A 110 26.66 19.59 -4.90
N LYS A 111 26.67 18.53 -4.10
CA LYS A 111 27.22 17.20 -4.47
C LYS A 111 26.23 16.28 -5.20
N VAL A 112 25.03 16.76 -5.45
CA VAL A 112 24.00 16.06 -6.24
C VAL A 112 24.44 15.99 -7.69
N GLN A 113 24.20 14.85 -8.34
CA GLN A 113 24.67 14.54 -9.69
C GLN A 113 23.53 14.06 -10.60
N ARG A 114 23.77 14.07 -11.89
CA ARG A 114 22.85 13.51 -12.88
C ARG A 114 22.58 12.03 -12.62
N GLY A 115 21.31 11.65 -12.61
CA GLY A 115 20.87 10.30 -12.33
C GLY A 115 20.61 10.02 -10.85
N ASP A 116 20.74 11.02 -9.97
CA ASP A 116 20.38 10.91 -8.57
C ASP A 116 18.87 10.94 -8.36
N CYS A 117 18.41 10.22 -7.35
CA CYS A 117 17.07 10.33 -6.81
C CYS A 117 17.13 10.67 -5.33
N ILE A 118 16.61 11.85 -4.96
CA ILE A 118 16.53 12.26 -3.55
C ILE A 118 15.12 11.99 -3.05
N VAL A 119 15.03 11.26 -1.91
CA VAL A 119 13.76 10.81 -1.34
C VAL A 119 13.45 11.59 -0.08
N ALA A 120 12.29 12.25 -0.06
CA ALA A 120 11.79 13.00 1.08
C ALA A 120 10.29 12.74 1.27
N PHE A 121 9.80 12.72 2.52
CA PHE A 121 8.46 12.26 2.85
C PHE A 121 7.43 13.39 3.05
N LYS A 122 7.87 14.66 3.05
CA LYS A 122 6.98 15.82 3.12
C LYS A 122 6.96 16.55 1.78
N ARG A 123 5.75 16.83 1.27
CA ARG A 123 5.58 17.57 0.00
C ARG A 123 6.34 18.90 -0.02
N SER A 124 6.25 19.68 1.05
CA SER A 124 6.99 20.94 1.17
C SER A 124 8.51 20.76 1.07
N THR A 125 9.05 19.68 1.64
CA THR A 125 10.48 19.34 1.55
C THR A 125 10.87 18.98 0.11
N ILE A 126 10.03 18.23 -0.63
CA ILE A 126 10.27 17.86 -2.02
C ILE A 126 10.45 19.12 -2.89
N PHE A 127 9.54 20.09 -2.78
CA PHE A 127 9.64 21.34 -3.54
C PHE A 127 10.86 22.18 -3.14
N ARG A 128 11.13 22.29 -1.82
CA ARG A 128 12.31 23.00 -1.32
C ARG A 128 13.62 22.36 -1.79
N LEU A 129 13.71 21.03 -1.80
CA LEU A 129 14.88 20.32 -2.32
C LEU A 129 15.08 20.58 -3.82
N LYS A 130 14.01 20.53 -4.60
CA LYS A 130 14.06 20.90 -6.03
C LYS A 130 14.67 22.26 -6.23
N GLU A 131 14.13 23.31 -5.60
CA GLU A 131 14.61 24.68 -5.71
C GLU A 131 16.09 24.82 -5.30
N GLN A 132 16.47 24.19 -4.17
CA GLN A 132 17.84 24.27 -3.66
C GLN A 132 18.84 23.53 -4.56
N ILE A 133 18.47 22.38 -5.15
CA ILE A 133 19.33 21.64 -6.06
C ILE A 133 19.51 22.42 -7.35
N GLU A 134 18.43 22.89 -7.96
CA GLU A 134 18.46 23.68 -9.20
C GLU A 134 19.30 24.97 -9.03
N ALA A 135 19.14 25.67 -7.89
CA ALA A 135 19.89 26.89 -7.60
C ALA A 135 21.40 26.63 -7.37
N ARG A 136 21.77 25.50 -6.75
CA ARG A 136 23.17 25.23 -6.40
C ARG A 136 23.96 24.53 -7.49
N THR A 137 23.30 23.71 -8.29
CA THR A 137 23.95 22.82 -9.27
C THR A 137 23.66 23.19 -10.71
N GLY A 138 22.61 23.95 -10.99
CA GLY A 138 22.07 24.18 -12.33
C GLY A 138 21.36 22.96 -12.94
N LEU A 139 21.30 21.82 -12.24
CA LEU A 139 20.64 20.60 -12.71
C LEU A 139 19.12 20.75 -12.63
N GLN A 140 18.42 20.24 -13.64
CA GLN A 140 16.95 20.28 -13.69
C GLN A 140 16.33 19.08 -12.97
N CYS A 141 15.33 19.33 -12.11
CA CYS A 141 14.73 18.31 -11.27
C CYS A 141 13.35 17.86 -11.76
N ALA A 142 13.17 16.56 -11.90
CA ALA A 142 11.89 15.89 -12.03
C ALA A 142 11.24 15.67 -10.64
N LEU A 143 9.93 15.59 -10.58
CA LEU A 143 9.17 15.38 -9.35
C LEU A 143 8.32 14.11 -9.42
N ALA A 144 8.30 13.32 -8.33
CA ALA A 144 7.39 12.18 -8.17
C ALA A 144 6.91 12.03 -6.72
N TYR A 145 5.63 12.30 -6.43
CA TYR A 145 5.03 12.16 -5.11
C TYR A 145 3.58 11.66 -5.19
N GLY A 146 3.03 11.17 -4.08
CA GLY A 146 1.76 10.46 -4.03
C GLY A 146 0.60 11.19 -4.69
N ALA A 147 0.39 12.48 -4.37
CA ALA A 147 -0.70 13.30 -4.88
C ALA A 147 -0.54 13.79 -6.33
N LEU A 148 0.57 13.48 -7.01
CA LEU A 148 0.75 13.85 -8.40
C LEU A 148 -0.11 12.95 -9.30
N PRO A 149 -0.84 13.49 -10.31
CA PRO A 149 -1.59 12.68 -11.26
C PRO A 149 -0.71 11.61 -11.95
N PRO A 150 -1.25 10.42 -12.24
CA PRO A 150 -0.48 9.31 -12.84
C PRO A 150 0.18 9.68 -14.17
N GLU A 151 -0.53 10.42 -15.03
CA GLU A 151 -0.01 10.87 -16.32
C GLU A 151 1.19 11.78 -16.13
N THR A 152 1.12 12.72 -15.19
CA THR A 152 2.22 13.64 -14.86
C THR A 152 3.40 12.89 -14.27
N LYS A 153 3.16 11.90 -13.37
CA LYS A 153 4.23 11.02 -12.86
C LYS A 153 4.94 10.28 -13.99
N SER A 154 4.15 9.72 -14.92
CA SER A 154 4.69 8.99 -16.08
C SER A 154 5.51 9.90 -16.98
N GLU A 155 5.06 11.14 -17.22
CA GLU A 155 5.79 12.12 -18.01
C GLU A 155 7.11 12.54 -17.35
N GLN A 156 7.09 12.87 -16.05
CA GLN A 156 8.28 13.18 -15.26
C GLN A 156 9.30 12.02 -15.31
N ALA A 157 8.83 10.78 -15.16
CA ALA A 157 9.66 9.58 -15.27
C ALA A 157 10.27 9.43 -16.68
N LYS A 158 9.51 9.68 -17.74
CA LYS A 158 9.99 9.63 -19.13
C LYS A 158 11.07 10.69 -19.38
N LEU A 159 10.85 11.91 -18.93
CA LEU A 159 11.81 13.03 -19.08
C LEU A 159 13.12 12.75 -18.32
N PHE A 160 13.03 12.23 -17.10
CA PHE A 160 14.19 11.81 -16.31
C PHE A 160 14.94 10.65 -16.99
N ASN A 161 14.23 9.61 -17.42
CA ASN A 161 14.84 8.47 -18.11
C ASN A 161 15.48 8.83 -19.44
N ALA A 162 14.97 9.84 -20.13
CA ALA A 162 15.53 10.37 -21.36
C ALA A 162 16.72 11.32 -21.14
N GLY A 163 17.04 11.66 -19.88
CA GLY A 163 18.11 12.61 -19.53
C GLY A 163 17.76 14.07 -19.87
N LYS A 164 16.49 14.38 -20.10
CA LYS A 164 16.00 15.76 -20.26
C LYS A 164 15.84 16.48 -18.93
N LEU A 165 15.63 15.72 -17.87
CA LEU A 165 15.71 16.16 -16.47
C LEU A 165 16.82 15.32 -15.79
N ASP A 166 17.61 15.97 -14.97
CA ASP A 166 18.89 15.45 -14.50
C ASP A 166 18.76 14.67 -13.18
N VAL A 167 17.87 15.13 -12.30
CA VAL A 167 17.70 14.63 -10.93
C VAL A 167 16.23 14.34 -10.69
N MET A 168 15.93 13.29 -9.93
CA MET A 168 14.59 13.01 -9.44
C MET A 168 14.48 13.44 -7.98
N VAL A 169 13.47 14.22 -7.62
CA VAL A 169 13.10 14.46 -6.20
C VAL A 169 11.73 13.85 -5.96
N ALA A 170 11.66 12.90 -5.03
CA ALA A 170 10.49 12.06 -4.92
C ALA A 170 10.12 11.73 -3.47
N SER A 171 8.89 11.23 -3.28
CA SER A 171 8.48 10.54 -2.06
C SER A 171 8.75 9.02 -2.17
N ASP A 172 8.27 8.25 -1.20
CA ASP A 172 8.19 6.78 -1.25
C ASP A 172 7.40 6.25 -2.46
N ALA A 173 6.65 7.12 -3.17
CA ALA A 173 5.98 6.78 -4.42
C ALA A 173 6.92 6.20 -5.51
N ILE A 174 8.23 6.40 -5.43
CA ILE A 174 9.21 5.73 -6.31
C ILE A 174 9.34 4.23 -6.00
N GLY A 175 8.99 3.82 -4.79
CA GLY A 175 9.06 2.43 -4.35
C GLY A 175 8.17 1.49 -5.17
N MET A 176 7.11 2.00 -5.81
CA MET A 176 6.13 1.20 -6.56
C MET A 176 5.79 1.84 -7.91
N GLY A 177 5.58 1.01 -8.92
CA GLY A 177 4.94 1.36 -10.19
C GLY A 177 5.73 2.25 -11.15
N LEU A 178 6.89 2.81 -10.79
CA LEU A 178 7.71 3.62 -11.67
C LEU A 178 9.00 2.90 -12.09
N ASN A 179 9.22 2.83 -13.39
CA ASN A 179 10.50 2.33 -13.92
C ASN A 179 11.44 3.52 -14.15
N LEU A 180 12.37 3.75 -13.22
CA LEU A 180 13.28 4.89 -13.21
C LEU A 180 14.73 4.45 -13.37
N ARG A 181 15.53 5.20 -14.16
CA ARG A 181 16.96 5.00 -14.38
C ARG A 181 17.77 5.73 -13.31
N ILE A 182 17.67 5.27 -12.06
CA ILE A 182 18.32 5.88 -10.90
C ILE A 182 19.71 5.28 -10.75
N LYS A 183 20.75 6.12 -10.69
CA LYS A 183 22.14 5.73 -10.37
C LYS A 183 22.34 5.65 -8.86
N ARG A 184 21.97 6.74 -8.13
CA ARG A 184 22.07 6.82 -6.68
C ARG A 184 20.74 7.18 -6.04
N VAL A 185 20.37 6.49 -4.98
CA VAL A 185 19.25 6.86 -4.11
C VAL A 185 19.82 7.58 -2.89
N ILE A 186 19.32 8.77 -2.61
CA ILE A 186 19.73 9.61 -1.51
C ILE A 186 18.53 9.84 -0.61
N PHE A 187 18.58 9.35 0.62
CA PHE A 187 17.55 9.63 1.60
C PHE A 187 17.79 11.02 2.21
N ASP A 188 16.84 11.94 2.10
CA ASP A 188 16.86 13.22 2.82
C ASP A 188 16.79 13.00 4.32
N THR A 189 15.99 12.00 4.73
CA THR A 189 15.93 11.45 6.10
C THR A 189 15.41 10.01 6.07
N LEU A 190 15.74 9.23 7.11
CA LEU A 190 15.24 7.87 7.34
C LEU A 190 13.99 7.84 8.25
N SER A 191 13.32 8.97 8.40
CA SER A 191 12.10 9.11 9.21
C SER A 191 10.98 9.75 8.43
N LYS A 192 9.73 9.42 8.76
CA LYS A 192 8.54 10.00 8.13
C LYS A 192 7.46 10.35 9.16
N TRP A 193 6.60 11.30 8.81
CA TRP A 193 5.41 11.61 9.57
C TRP A 193 4.31 10.57 9.30
N ASN A 194 3.75 9.95 10.36
CA ASN A 194 2.71 8.94 10.25
C ASN A 194 1.28 9.49 10.41
N GLY A 195 1.15 10.82 10.52
CA GLY A 195 -0.13 11.51 10.82
C GLY A 195 -0.19 12.06 12.25
N THR A 196 0.59 11.51 13.18
CA THR A 196 0.63 11.93 14.60
C THR A 196 2.02 12.29 15.08
N GLU A 197 3.03 11.55 14.65
CA GLU A 197 4.42 11.73 15.09
C GLU A 197 5.41 11.37 13.98
N THR A 198 6.66 11.76 14.15
CA THR A 198 7.75 11.34 13.26
C THR A 198 8.27 9.98 13.70
N VAL A 199 8.15 8.99 12.80
CA VAL A 199 8.57 7.60 13.05
C VAL A 199 9.68 7.19 12.10
N PRO A 200 10.62 6.32 12.51
CA PRO A 200 11.62 5.74 11.61
C PRO A 200 10.94 4.97 10.47
N LEU A 201 11.58 4.95 9.31
CA LEU A 201 11.18 4.06 8.22
C LEU A 201 11.36 2.59 8.62
N SER A 202 10.45 1.74 8.19
CA SER A 202 10.63 0.30 8.35
C SER A 202 11.78 -0.23 7.49
N LEU A 203 12.37 -1.36 7.89
CA LEU A 203 13.43 -2.03 7.12
C LEU A 203 12.97 -2.33 5.68
N SER A 204 11.74 -2.78 5.51
CA SER A 204 11.16 -3.07 4.19
C SER A 204 11.09 -1.79 3.34
N GLN A 205 10.63 -0.67 3.90
CA GLN A 205 10.58 0.61 3.19
C GLN A 205 11.98 1.08 2.75
N ILE A 206 12.96 1.01 3.65
CA ILE A 206 14.35 1.39 3.32
C ILE A 206 14.87 0.50 2.17
N LYS A 207 14.72 -0.82 2.27
CA LYS A 207 15.17 -1.77 1.24
C LYS A 207 14.45 -1.58 -0.09
N GLN A 208 13.14 -1.36 -0.08
CA GLN A 208 12.33 -1.15 -1.27
C GLN A 208 12.74 0.13 -2.02
N ILE A 209 12.92 1.25 -1.29
CA ILE A 209 13.36 2.52 -1.85
C ILE A 209 14.81 2.41 -2.35
N ALA A 210 15.72 1.90 -1.51
CA ALA A 210 17.12 1.68 -1.85
C ALA A 210 17.27 0.77 -3.08
N GLY A 211 16.42 -0.24 -3.18
CA GLY A 211 16.35 -1.18 -4.29
C GLY A 211 16.09 -0.54 -5.65
N ARG A 212 15.70 0.71 -5.72
CA ARG A 212 15.52 1.44 -6.98
C ARG A 212 16.83 1.94 -7.61
N ALA A 213 17.92 1.99 -6.84
CA ALA A 213 19.23 2.39 -7.36
C ALA A 213 19.81 1.31 -8.27
N GLY A 214 20.38 1.67 -9.42
CA GLY A 214 21.13 0.76 -10.30
C GLY A 214 20.31 -0.39 -10.89
N ARG A 215 19.05 -0.19 -11.27
CA ARG A 215 18.28 -1.25 -11.95
C ARG A 215 18.94 -1.69 -13.24
N TYR A 216 19.00 -3.02 -13.46
CA TYR A 216 19.61 -3.61 -14.65
C TYR A 216 19.03 -3.05 -15.96
N GLY A 217 19.89 -2.77 -16.95
CA GLY A 217 19.47 -2.23 -18.26
C GLY A 217 19.04 -0.77 -18.24
N THR A 218 19.09 -0.07 -17.11
CA THR A 218 18.65 1.33 -17.00
C THR A 218 19.78 2.34 -17.25
N SER A 219 21.04 1.94 -17.16
CA SER A 219 22.19 2.83 -17.40
C SER A 219 22.89 2.52 -18.71
N ARG A 220 23.11 3.53 -19.56
CA ARG A 220 23.99 3.43 -20.73
C ARG A 220 25.48 3.52 -20.35
N ASP A 221 25.77 4.14 -19.20
CA ASP A 221 27.11 4.23 -18.65
C ASP A 221 27.28 3.11 -17.65
N ALA A 222 28.34 2.34 -17.82
CA ALA A 222 28.67 1.14 -17.05
C ALA A 222 29.04 1.44 -15.59
N SER A 223 28.14 2.03 -14.82
CA SER A 223 28.23 1.94 -13.37
C SER A 223 27.70 0.58 -12.97
N PRO A 224 28.55 -0.38 -12.60
CA PRO A 224 28.15 -1.77 -12.35
C PRO A 224 27.32 -1.91 -11.05
N HIS A 225 27.07 -0.82 -10.33
CA HIS A 225 26.44 -0.83 -8.99
C HIS A 225 25.41 0.27 -8.82
N GLY A 226 24.31 -0.04 -8.12
CA GLY A 226 23.45 0.95 -7.53
C GLY A 226 24.07 1.48 -6.23
N LEU A 227 24.08 2.80 -6.03
CA LEU A 227 24.58 3.42 -4.81
C LEU A 227 23.43 3.97 -3.97
N VAL A 228 23.56 3.82 -2.66
CA VAL A 228 22.61 4.38 -1.68
C VAL A 228 23.35 5.15 -0.61
N LEU A 229 22.84 6.31 -0.25
CA LEU A 229 23.40 7.14 0.81
C LEU A 229 22.29 8.00 1.44
N THR A 230 22.65 8.67 2.53
CA THR A 230 21.81 9.67 3.17
C THR A 230 22.31 11.07 2.86
N ARG A 231 21.47 12.06 3.07
CA ARG A 231 21.89 13.46 2.99
C ARG A 231 22.82 13.82 4.15
N HIS A 232 22.55 13.32 5.36
CA HIS A 232 23.29 13.63 6.58
C HIS A 232 24.08 12.40 7.05
N GLU A 233 25.28 12.64 7.61
CA GLU A 233 26.20 11.56 7.96
C GLU A 233 25.72 10.73 9.16
N ASP A 234 25.02 11.35 10.11
CA ASP A 234 24.45 10.72 11.30
C ASP A 234 23.44 9.61 11.00
N GLU A 235 22.82 9.62 9.80
CA GLU A 235 21.88 8.57 9.37
C GLU A 235 22.56 7.43 8.57
N MET A 236 23.85 7.55 8.21
CA MET A 236 24.54 6.55 7.37
C MET A 236 24.68 5.19 8.06
N ASP A 237 24.94 5.15 9.35
CA ASP A 237 25.06 3.89 10.09
C ASP A 237 23.72 3.18 10.24
N ILE A 238 22.64 3.95 10.40
CA ILE A 238 21.26 3.42 10.40
C ILE A 238 20.95 2.80 9.03
N LEU A 239 21.32 3.47 7.94
CA LEU A 239 21.13 2.98 6.58
C LEU A 239 21.92 1.67 6.35
N ARG A 240 23.19 1.62 6.75
CA ARG A 240 24.04 0.41 6.65
C ARG A 240 23.44 -0.75 7.41
N ALA A 241 23.05 -0.52 8.66
CA ALA A 241 22.42 -1.54 9.49
C ALA A 241 21.11 -2.04 8.90
N ALA A 242 20.26 -1.13 8.39
CA ALA A 242 18.98 -1.49 7.78
C ALA A 242 19.14 -2.34 6.52
N LEU A 243 20.11 -2.03 5.66
CA LEU A 243 20.35 -2.81 4.44
C LEU A 243 20.99 -4.17 4.71
N ALA A 244 21.84 -4.27 5.75
CA ALA A 244 22.46 -5.52 6.18
C ALA A 244 21.51 -6.42 6.98
N ALA A 245 20.51 -5.87 7.64
CA ALA A 245 19.57 -6.63 8.45
C ALA A 245 18.79 -7.67 7.61
N PRO A 246 18.57 -8.89 8.12
CA PRO A 246 17.72 -9.86 7.45
C PRO A 246 16.27 -9.34 7.38
N VAL A 247 15.59 -9.66 6.29
CA VAL A 247 14.15 -9.36 6.18
C VAL A 247 13.41 -10.35 7.08
N ARG A 248 12.55 -9.84 7.94
CA ARG A 248 11.71 -10.70 8.79
C ARG A 248 10.70 -11.45 7.94
N SER A 249 10.51 -12.74 8.25
CA SER A 249 9.48 -13.53 7.58
C SER A 249 8.11 -12.91 7.79
N VAL A 250 7.33 -12.89 6.73
CA VAL A 250 5.91 -12.54 6.78
C VAL A 250 5.17 -13.74 7.37
N THR A 251 4.43 -13.50 8.45
CA THR A 251 3.77 -14.56 9.22
C THR A 251 2.26 -14.62 9.03
N HIS A 252 1.66 -13.50 8.61
CA HIS A 252 0.20 -13.41 8.50
C HIS A 252 -0.20 -12.82 7.15
N ALA A 253 -1.27 -13.38 6.57
CA ALA A 253 -2.02 -12.81 5.47
C ALA A 253 -3.14 -11.94 6.04
N LEU A 254 -3.22 -10.68 5.59
CA LEU A 254 -4.28 -9.81 6.10
C LEU A 254 -5.58 -10.07 5.36
N ILE A 255 -6.67 -10.10 6.12
CA ILE A 255 -8.03 -10.22 5.60
C ILE A 255 -8.87 -9.02 6.02
N GLN A 256 -9.89 -8.73 5.23
CA GLN A 256 -10.88 -7.71 5.54
C GLN A 256 -12.27 -8.32 5.37
N PRO A 257 -13.19 -8.07 6.29
CA PRO A 257 -14.55 -8.51 6.13
C PRO A 257 -15.20 -7.83 4.92
N SER A 258 -15.65 -8.60 3.94
CA SER A 258 -16.44 -8.07 2.84
C SER A 258 -17.93 -7.99 3.23
N LYS A 259 -18.68 -7.11 2.56
CA LYS A 259 -20.12 -7.00 2.72
C LYS A 259 -20.82 -8.36 2.75
N GLN A 260 -20.55 -9.21 1.76
CA GLN A 260 -21.17 -10.54 1.65
C GLN A 260 -20.84 -11.44 2.84
N LYS A 261 -19.59 -11.38 3.32
CA LYS A 261 -19.16 -12.17 4.49
C LYS A 261 -19.83 -11.68 5.77
N LEU A 262 -19.93 -10.36 5.98
CA LEU A 262 -20.63 -9.79 7.13
C LEU A 262 -22.13 -10.07 7.08
N GLU A 263 -22.77 -10.00 5.93
CA GLU A 263 -24.15 -10.39 5.75
C GLU A 263 -24.35 -11.88 6.07
N SER A 264 -23.51 -12.77 5.51
CA SER A 264 -23.56 -14.20 5.82
C SER A 264 -23.38 -14.48 7.32
N LEU A 265 -22.43 -13.81 7.95
CA LEU A 265 -22.17 -13.93 9.37
C LEU A 265 -23.37 -13.45 10.20
N SER A 266 -24.03 -12.37 9.81
CA SER A 266 -25.23 -11.87 10.48
C SER A 266 -26.41 -12.84 10.47
N PHE A 267 -26.47 -13.74 9.48
CA PHE A 267 -27.48 -14.81 9.43
C PHE A 267 -27.07 -16.03 10.28
N LEU A 268 -25.77 -16.30 10.41
CA LEU A 268 -25.25 -17.48 11.12
C LEU A 268 -25.17 -17.26 12.62
N LEU A 269 -24.89 -16.03 13.07
CA LEU A 269 -24.78 -15.70 14.47
C LEU A 269 -26.17 -15.71 15.15
N PRO A 270 -26.28 -16.28 16.35
CA PRO A 270 -27.51 -16.16 17.13
C PRO A 270 -27.77 -14.69 17.41
N ARG A 271 -28.95 -14.22 17.10
CA ARG A 271 -29.39 -12.84 17.40
C ARG A 271 -29.24 -12.61 18.88
N SER A 272 -28.39 -11.69 19.30
CA SER A 272 -28.27 -11.30 20.70
C SER A 272 -29.63 -10.79 21.16
N ARG A 273 -30.25 -11.53 22.10
CA ARG A 273 -31.48 -11.08 22.76
C ARG A 273 -31.07 -10.28 24.01
N PRO A 274 -31.16 -8.97 24.05
CA PRO A 274 -31.17 -8.26 25.31
C PRO A 274 -32.43 -8.70 26.06
N LYS A 275 -32.30 -9.03 27.35
CA LYS A 275 -33.42 -9.44 28.20
C LYS A 275 -34.54 -8.39 28.31
N GLU A 276 -34.37 -7.21 27.74
CA GLU A 276 -35.31 -6.09 27.79
C GLU A 276 -35.98 -5.72 26.45
N ALA A 277 -35.62 -6.37 25.34
CA ALA A 277 -36.16 -6.00 24.04
C ALA A 277 -37.37 -6.82 23.62
N VAL A 278 -38.42 -6.77 24.42
CA VAL A 278 -39.77 -7.24 24.00
C VAL A 278 -40.44 -6.26 23.00
N ARG A 279 -39.78 -5.14 22.66
CA ARG A 279 -40.38 -4.08 21.83
C ARG A 279 -39.84 -3.92 20.41
N ASN A 280 -38.69 -4.48 20.03
CA ASN A 280 -38.20 -4.36 18.66
C ASN A 280 -37.84 -5.73 18.05
N VAL A 281 -38.68 -6.17 17.15
CA VAL A 281 -38.71 -7.50 16.53
C VAL A 281 -37.57 -7.75 15.54
N LEU A 282 -36.64 -6.80 15.31
CA LEU A 282 -35.53 -6.90 14.34
C LEU A 282 -34.26 -6.21 14.88
N GLN A 283 -33.74 -6.68 15.99
CA GLN A 283 -32.36 -6.28 16.32
C GLN A 283 -31.40 -7.16 15.53
N GLU A 284 -31.01 -6.67 14.37
CA GLU A 284 -29.87 -7.17 13.63
C GLU A 284 -28.59 -7.03 14.49
N ASN A 285 -27.66 -7.97 14.34
CA ASN A 285 -26.35 -7.85 14.99
C ASN A 285 -25.71 -6.51 14.62
N SER A 286 -25.13 -5.83 15.59
CA SER A 286 -24.44 -4.56 15.32
C SER A 286 -23.21 -4.78 14.45
N MET A 287 -22.80 -3.75 13.70
CA MET A 287 -21.57 -3.83 12.87
C MET A 287 -20.35 -4.08 13.74
N SER A 288 -20.26 -3.47 14.92
CA SER A 288 -19.18 -3.71 15.89
C SER A 288 -19.14 -5.16 16.33
N SER A 289 -20.30 -5.75 16.67
CA SER A 289 -20.38 -7.16 17.05
C SER A 289 -19.98 -8.10 15.92
N LEU A 290 -20.40 -7.83 14.68
CA LEU A 290 -20.01 -8.61 13.51
C LEU A 290 -18.51 -8.54 13.22
N LEU A 291 -17.89 -7.38 13.42
CA LEU A 291 -16.44 -7.20 13.27
C LEU A 291 -15.66 -7.92 14.36
N GLU A 292 -16.13 -7.91 15.61
CA GLU A 292 -15.53 -8.66 16.72
C GLU A 292 -15.58 -10.16 16.49
N GLU A 293 -16.71 -10.69 16.05
CA GLU A 293 -16.85 -12.12 15.72
C GLU A 293 -15.99 -12.51 14.52
N PHE A 294 -15.90 -11.65 13.50
CA PHE A 294 -15.01 -11.88 12.35
C PHE A 294 -13.55 -11.93 12.81
N HIS A 295 -13.16 -11.07 13.74
CA HIS A 295 -11.83 -11.08 14.34
C HIS A 295 -11.55 -12.37 15.11
N ALA A 296 -12.49 -12.76 15.97
CA ALA A 296 -12.37 -14.00 16.73
C ALA A 296 -12.25 -15.23 15.82
N MET A 297 -12.98 -15.26 14.70
CA MET A 297 -12.86 -16.33 13.70
C MET A 297 -11.49 -16.35 13.02
N ALA A 298 -10.92 -15.20 12.71
CA ALA A 298 -9.58 -15.12 12.13
C ALA A 298 -8.49 -15.66 13.07
N ASP A 299 -8.64 -15.43 14.37
CA ASP A 299 -7.71 -15.94 15.40
C ASP A 299 -7.79 -17.48 15.59
N LEU A 300 -8.89 -18.10 15.19
CA LEU A 300 -9.06 -19.56 15.31
C LEU A 300 -8.24 -20.34 14.26
N ASP A 301 -7.83 -19.72 13.16
CA ASP A 301 -7.14 -20.42 12.07
C ASP A 301 -5.61 -20.38 12.22
N ALA A 302 -5.11 -20.97 13.31
CA ALA A 302 -3.69 -21.19 13.59
C ALA A 302 -2.78 -19.94 13.45
N GLY A 303 -3.32 -18.73 13.45
CA GLY A 303 -2.58 -17.48 13.43
C GLY A 303 -1.96 -17.11 12.10
N ILE A 304 -2.42 -17.64 10.96
CA ILE A 304 -1.93 -17.23 9.63
C ILE A 304 -2.74 -16.10 9.01
N PHE A 305 -3.94 -15.82 9.51
CA PHE A 305 -4.74 -14.69 9.11
C PHE A 305 -4.81 -13.64 10.21
N ALA A 306 -4.77 -12.37 9.82
CA ALA A 306 -5.01 -11.24 10.70
C ALA A 306 -5.89 -10.21 10.01
N ILE A 307 -6.63 -9.41 10.77
CA ILE A 307 -7.53 -8.40 10.19
C ILE A 307 -6.78 -7.10 9.90
N SER A 308 -7.03 -6.53 8.73
CA SER A 308 -6.53 -5.20 8.33
C SER A 308 -7.18 -4.12 9.16
N ASP A 309 -6.40 -3.12 9.59
CA ASP A 309 -6.81 -1.88 10.31
C ASP A 309 -8.18 -1.90 11.02
N PHE A 310 -8.34 -2.84 11.94
CA PHE A 310 -9.57 -3.07 12.68
C PHE A 310 -9.97 -1.88 13.57
N VAL A 311 -8.97 -1.13 14.07
CA VAL A 311 -9.20 -0.03 15.01
C VAL A 311 -10.02 1.10 14.40
N SER A 312 -9.72 1.50 13.16
CA SER A 312 -10.46 2.54 12.46
C SER A 312 -11.88 2.09 12.13
N GLN A 313 -12.03 0.86 11.64
CA GLN A 313 -13.34 0.27 11.34
C GLN A 313 -14.23 0.19 12.59
N GLN A 314 -13.67 -0.28 13.70
CA GLN A 314 -14.38 -0.40 14.98
C GLN A 314 -14.84 0.98 15.51
N ALA A 315 -13.96 1.98 15.49
CA ALA A 315 -14.29 3.32 15.94
C ALA A 315 -15.42 3.97 15.12
N ILE A 316 -15.40 3.81 13.81
CA ILE A 316 -16.45 4.34 12.93
C ILE A 316 -17.75 3.55 13.08
N SER A 317 -17.67 2.21 13.22
CA SER A 317 -18.85 1.38 13.48
C SER A 317 -19.55 1.76 14.80
N ALA A 318 -18.78 1.98 15.86
CA ALA A 318 -19.31 2.49 17.13
C ALA A 318 -19.97 3.88 16.97
N LEU A 319 -19.37 4.75 16.15
CA LEU A 319 -19.95 6.06 15.84
C LEU A 319 -21.29 5.94 15.10
N ILE A 320 -21.41 5.03 14.13
CA ILE A 320 -22.65 4.73 13.40
C ILE A 320 -23.74 4.29 14.37
N GLU A 321 -23.41 3.39 15.28
CA GLU A 321 -24.36 2.87 16.28
C GLU A 321 -24.79 3.92 17.28
N HIS A 322 -23.85 4.72 17.81
CA HIS A 322 -24.11 5.79 18.77
C HIS A 322 -25.00 6.89 18.19
N ARG A 323 -24.87 7.22 16.91
CA ARG A 323 -25.69 8.23 16.22
C ARG A 323 -27.08 7.74 15.83
N GLY A 324 -27.45 6.48 16.17
CA GLY A 324 -28.77 5.92 15.93
C GLY A 324 -29.11 5.74 14.45
N CYS A 325 -28.11 5.51 13.61
CA CYS A 325 -28.29 5.37 12.17
C CYS A 325 -28.88 3.99 11.79
N GLY A 326 -29.95 3.56 12.45
CA GLY A 326 -30.68 2.33 12.16
C GLY A 326 -31.32 2.26 10.76
N LEU A 327 -31.31 3.38 10.03
CA LEU A 327 -31.80 3.47 8.65
C LEU A 327 -30.78 2.99 7.62
N LEU A 328 -29.51 2.81 7.98
CA LEU A 328 -28.46 2.35 7.09
C LEU A 328 -28.50 0.83 6.93
N THR A 329 -28.42 0.37 5.70
CA THR A 329 -28.21 -1.05 5.37
C THR A 329 -26.81 -1.51 5.84
N HIS A 330 -26.61 -2.83 6.01
CA HIS A 330 -25.28 -3.39 6.34
C HIS A 330 -24.20 -2.98 5.32
N ALA A 331 -24.56 -2.91 4.05
CA ALA A 331 -23.67 -2.45 2.99
C ALA A 331 -23.19 -1.00 3.16
N GLU A 332 -24.12 -0.13 3.55
CA GLU A 332 -23.78 1.28 3.80
C GLU A 332 -22.98 1.43 5.07
N LYS A 333 -23.30 0.68 6.13
CA LYS A 333 -22.52 0.66 7.37
C LYS A 333 -21.08 0.20 7.11
N GLU A 334 -20.90 -0.86 6.32
CA GLU A 334 -19.57 -1.35 5.93
C GLU A 334 -18.81 -0.31 5.09
N THR A 335 -19.47 0.30 4.11
CA THR A 335 -18.86 1.36 3.30
C THR A 335 -18.39 2.52 4.16
N TRP A 336 -19.21 2.97 5.12
CA TRP A 336 -18.84 4.02 6.04
C TRP A 336 -17.74 3.61 7.02
N SER A 337 -17.74 2.37 7.51
CA SER A 337 -16.69 1.86 8.42
C SER A 337 -15.30 1.85 7.78
N ASN A 338 -15.23 1.75 6.46
CA ASN A 338 -13.99 1.81 5.68
C ASN A 338 -13.59 3.24 5.27
N THR A 339 -14.22 4.29 5.81
CA THR A 339 -13.87 5.68 5.49
C THR A 339 -12.43 5.98 5.92
N PRO A 340 -11.56 6.46 5.02
CA PRO A 340 -10.16 6.74 5.33
C PRO A 340 -10.04 8.04 6.15
N VAL A 341 -10.27 7.97 7.45
CA VAL A 341 -10.20 9.10 8.37
C VAL A 341 -9.26 8.79 9.54
N ASN A 342 -8.56 9.80 10.01
CA ASN A 342 -7.81 9.68 11.26
C ASN A 342 -8.78 9.65 12.44
N VAL A 343 -9.03 8.47 12.98
CA VAL A 343 -9.98 8.27 14.11
C VAL A 343 -9.53 8.92 15.43
N ARG A 344 -8.26 9.36 15.51
CA ARG A 344 -7.72 10.13 16.65
C ARG A 344 -7.99 11.64 16.52
N ASP A 345 -8.43 12.12 15.35
CA ASP A 345 -8.79 13.49 15.12
C ASP A 345 -10.28 13.68 15.44
N GLU A 346 -10.57 14.28 16.59
CA GLU A 346 -11.94 14.52 17.06
C GLU A 346 -12.77 15.36 16.07
N ARG A 347 -12.15 16.32 15.37
CA ARG A 347 -12.85 17.16 14.37
C ARG A 347 -13.22 16.34 13.15
N ALA A 348 -12.29 15.50 12.67
CA ALA A 348 -12.54 14.58 11.56
C ALA A 348 -13.65 13.58 11.91
N MET A 349 -13.60 12.99 13.10
CA MET A 349 -14.63 12.05 13.56
C MET A 349 -15.99 12.72 13.76
N ALA A 350 -16.04 13.96 14.29
CA ALA A 350 -17.28 14.73 14.40
C ALA A 350 -17.86 15.04 13.01
N TRP A 351 -17.01 15.37 12.03
CA TRP A 351 -17.44 15.60 10.65
C TRP A 351 -18.01 14.33 10.03
N VAL A 352 -17.31 13.18 10.16
CA VAL A 352 -17.81 11.87 9.68
C VAL A 352 -19.15 11.52 10.30
N GLY A 353 -19.30 11.69 11.61
CA GLY A 353 -20.57 11.43 12.29
C GLY A 353 -21.73 12.30 11.77
N ASN A 354 -21.48 13.57 11.52
CA ASN A 354 -22.47 14.47 10.92
C ASN A 354 -22.81 14.09 9.46
N ALA A 355 -21.81 13.66 8.69
CA ALA A 355 -21.98 13.21 7.32
C ALA A 355 -22.84 11.92 7.26
N ILE A 356 -22.55 10.94 8.11
CA ILE A 356 -23.33 9.70 8.24
C ILE A 356 -24.78 10.01 8.61
N GLU A 357 -25.01 10.89 9.60
CA GLU A 357 -26.37 11.25 10.04
C GLU A 357 -27.18 11.92 8.91
N LYS A 358 -26.56 12.84 8.17
CA LYS A 358 -27.21 13.49 7.02
C LYS A 358 -27.50 12.48 5.89
N TYR A 359 -26.57 11.59 5.61
CA TYR A 359 -26.74 10.54 4.61
C TYR A 359 -27.88 9.59 4.99
N ALA A 360 -27.94 9.16 6.25
CA ALA A 360 -29.02 8.31 6.77
C ALA A 360 -30.41 8.97 6.66
N ARG A 361 -30.48 10.30 6.64
CA ARG A 361 -31.71 11.08 6.39
C ARG A 361 -32.01 11.28 4.91
N GLY A 362 -31.30 10.64 3.99
CA GLY A 362 -31.53 10.70 2.55
C GLY A 362 -30.89 11.90 1.84
N LEU A 363 -29.96 12.63 2.49
CA LEU A 363 -29.21 13.69 1.83
C LEU A 363 -28.06 13.10 0.99
N SER A 364 -27.93 13.57 -0.25
CA SER A 364 -26.82 13.17 -1.11
C SER A 364 -25.47 13.66 -0.54
N LEU A 365 -24.41 12.84 -0.67
CA LEU A 365 -23.04 13.19 -0.30
C LEU A 365 -22.54 14.48 -0.98
N ILE A 366 -23.07 14.81 -2.16
CA ILE A 366 -22.75 16.07 -2.88
C ILE A 366 -23.25 17.29 -2.10
N HIS A 367 -24.33 17.14 -1.31
CA HIS A 367 -24.91 18.21 -0.52
C HIS A 367 -24.37 18.27 0.93
N ILE A 368 -23.53 17.34 1.29
CA ILE A 368 -22.88 17.25 2.61
C ILE A 368 -21.49 17.88 2.58
#